data_cc0b7343f24b3a52e5f2b488c608ce19
#
_entry.id   cc0b7343f24b3a52e5f2b488c608ce19
#
_cell.length_a   1.000
_cell.length_b   1.000
_cell.length_c   1.000
_cell.angle_alpha   90.00
_cell.angle_beta   90.00
_cell.angle_gamma   90.00
#
_symmetry.space_group_name_H-M   'P 1'
#
loop_
_entity.id
_entity.type
_entity.pdbx_description
1 polymer ?
#
loop_
_entity_poly.entity_id
_entity_poly.type
_entity_poly.pdbx_seq_one_letter_code
_entity_poly.pdbx_strand_id
1 'polypeptide(L)'
;MKKILHLLCSILLIGVGLKGHAQALTCATASPVTPGTFTATTLIGTPSTPGLNGNGVALTAGWYAYTPTSNGILNINSCGGGADTRLWIWSGSCTALVAVANNDDFAGCISTGTTAYASKIENIILMAGTTYYFEWDNQWEATGFTWSFTFAALPNNNDAGITNITNRNTRIPISQASYGIPLGATVKNFSGATLTNVVLTTEIYELPNTTTPVQTYASTPVTLGIGAEQVLTSGTWAPVLTSSKSSFLIHFTSVIPSSS
;
A
#
# COMPACT_ATOMS: atom_id res chain seq x y z
N MET A 1 8.06 53.47 44.91
CA MET A 1 7.29 53.36 43.68
C MET A 1 7.63 52.04 43.00
N LYS A 2 6.77 50.99 43.17
CA LYS A 2 6.96 49.67 42.57
C LYS A 2 6.25 49.69 41.22
N LYS A 3 7.01 49.53 40.11
CA LYS A 3 6.45 49.33 38.76
C LYS A 3 6.06 47.86 38.60
N ILE A 4 4.77 47.58 38.47
CA ILE A 4 4.22 46.28 38.14
C ILE A 4 4.27 46.15 36.63
N LEU A 5 5.11 45.23 36.13
CA LEU A 5 5.22 44.83 34.73
C LEU A 5 4.15 43.81 34.43
N HIS A 6 3.11 44.21 33.68
CA HIS A 6 2.11 43.26 33.18
C HIS A 6 2.62 42.56 31.94
N LEU A 7 2.99 41.26 32.08
CA LEU A 7 3.32 40.37 30.99
C LEU A 7 2.02 39.90 30.34
N LEU A 8 1.63 40.50 29.24
CA LEU A 8 0.54 39.99 28.39
C LEU A 8 1.02 38.71 27.68
N CYS A 9 0.60 37.56 28.18
CA CYS A 9 0.80 36.27 27.50
C CYS A 9 -0.24 36.16 26.37
N SER A 10 0.14 36.49 25.14
CA SER A 10 -0.71 36.26 23.96
C SER A 10 -0.70 34.78 23.64
N ILE A 11 -1.77 34.08 24.05
CA ILE A 11 -2.02 32.70 23.63
C ILE A 11 -2.44 32.74 22.16
N LEU A 12 -1.53 32.38 21.27
CA LEU A 12 -1.80 32.15 19.85
C LEU A 12 -2.60 30.83 19.77
N LEU A 13 -3.92 30.91 19.73
CA LEU A 13 -4.77 29.79 19.36
C LEU A 13 -4.50 29.48 17.86
N ILE A 14 -3.69 28.46 17.60
CA ILE A 14 -3.62 27.86 16.26
C ILE A 14 -4.94 27.08 16.10
N GLY A 15 -5.94 27.75 15.57
CA GLY A 15 -7.17 27.08 15.14
C GLY A 15 -6.82 26.12 14.01
N VAL A 16 -6.83 24.82 14.27
CA VAL A 16 -6.89 23.81 13.23
C VAL A 16 -8.25 23.96 12.57
N GLY A 17 -8.30 24.78 11.53
CA GLY A 17 -9.50 24.99 10.75
C GLY A 17 -9.89 23.66 10.11
N LEU A 18 -10.96 23.03 10.58
CA LEU A 18 -11.64 21.98 9.86
C LEU A 18 -12.10 22.59 8.53
N LYS A 19 -11.39 22.29 7.45
CA LYS A 19 -11.80 22.67 6.12
C LYS A 19 -13.04 21.85 5.77
N GLY A 20 -14.21 22.40 6.00
CA GLY A 20 -15.46 21.86 5.50
C GLY A 20 -15.45 21.94 3.96
N HIS A 21 -14.98 20.92 3.30
CA HIS A 21 -15.17 20.75 1.85
C HIS A 21 -16.59 20.22 1.68
N ALA A 22 -17.49 21.05 1.14
CA ALA A 22 -18.81 20.59 0.78
C ALA A 22 -18.66 19.41 -0.21
N GLN A 23 -19.34 18.32 0.08
CA GLN A 23 -19.37 17.18 -0.87
C GLN A 23 -19.97 17.62 -2.20
N ALA A 24 -19.43 17.11 -3.29
CA ALA A 24 -20.01 17.33 -4.61
C ALA A 24 -21.12 16.33 -4.92
N LEU A 25 -22.03 16.75 -5.80
CA LEU A 25 -23.22 15.96 -6.15
C LEU A 25 -22.96 14.90 -7.23
N THR A 26 -21.88 15.02 -7.98
CA THR A 26 -21.54 14.11 -9.08
C THR A 26 -20.04 13.95 -9.19
N CYS A 27 -19.58 12.87 -9.83
CA CYS A 27 -18.18 12.70 -10.18
C CYS A 27 -17.61 13.91 -10.92
N ALA A 28 -18.33 14.46 -11.90
CA ALA A 28 -17.85 15.58 -12.73
C ALA A 28 -17.60 16.88 -11.94
N THR A 29 -18.24 17.01 -10.79
CA THR A 29 -18.10 18.16 -9.89
C THR A 29 -17.37 17.80 -8.61
N ALA A 30 -16.75 16.62 -8.52
CA ALA A 30 -16.11 16.10 -7.32
C ALA A 30 -15.24 17.14 -6.61
N SER A 31 -15.43 17.29 -5.31
CA SER A 31 -14.73 18.29 -4.49
C SER A 31 -13.25 17.91 -4.36
N PRO A 32 -12.31 18.78 -4.75
CA PRO A 32 -10.90 18.50 -4.60
C PRO A 32 -10.52 18.42 -3.12
N VAL A 33 -9.77 17.38 -2.75
CA VAL A 33 -9.29 17.15 -1.38
C VAL A 33 -7.78 16.92 -1.33
N THR A 34 -7.19 17.16 -0.17
CA THR A 34 -5.79 16.83 0.15
C THR A 34 -5.78 15.98 1.41
N PRO A 35 -4.71 15.19 1.70
CA PRO A 35 -4.65 14.38 2.90
C PRO A 35 -5.09 15.12 4.16
N GLY A 36 -5.97 14.49 4.97
CA GLY A 36 -6.56 15.11 6.14
C GLY A 36 -7.85 14.44 6.60
N THR A 37 -8.57 15.14 7.48
CA THR A 37 -9.87 14.72 8.02
C THR A 37 -10.98 15.62 7.50
N PHE A 38 -12.11 15.03 7.16
CA PHE A 38 -13.25 15.67 6.52
C PHE A 38 -14.55 15.28 7.24
N THR A 39 -15.55 16.12 7.12
CA THR A 39 -16.92 15.82 7.52
C THR A 39 -17.78 15.78 6.26
N ALA A 40 -18.33 14.62 5.95
CA ALA A 40 -19.41 14.50 4.98
C ALA A 40 -20.72 14.95 5.65
N THR A 41 -21.50 15.75 4.94
CA THR A 41 -22.88 16.03 5.32
C THR A 41 -23.79 14.91 4.84
N THR A 42 -25.11 15.03 5.01
CA THR A 42 -26.05 14.07 4.39
C THR A 42 -25.75 13.88 2.92
N LEU A 43 -25.62 12.62 2.48
CA LEU A 43 -25.29 12.27 1.12
C LEU A 43 -26.51 12.53 0.20
N ILE A 44 -26.36 13.40 -0.79
CA ILE A 44 -27.46 13.86 -1.66
C ILE A 44 -27.13 13.84 -3.16
N GLY A 45 -25.90 13.49 -3.53
CA GLY A 45 -25.45 13.42 -4.93
C GLY A 45 -25.88 12.13 -5.63
N THR A 46 -25.56 12.02 -6.90
CA THR A 46 -25.88 10.85 -7.74
C THR A 46 -24.77 9.79 -7.63
N PRO A 47 -25.10 8.56 -7.22
CA PRO A 47 -24.11 7.47 -7.17
C PRO A 47 -23.78 6.97 -8.57
N SER A 48 -22.55 6.43 -8.73
CA SER A 48 -22.13 5.77 -9.99
C SER A 48 -22.46 4.29 -10.00
N THR A 49 -22.74 3.71 -8.83
CA THR A 49 -22.54 2.27 -8.65
C THR A 49 -23.77 1.42 -8.84
N PRO A 50 -23.60 0.31 -9.56
CA PRO A 50 -24.36 -0.90 -9.28
C PRO A 50 -23.96 -1.46 -7.90
N GLY A 51 -24.82 -2.26 -7.28
CA GLY A 51 -24.56 -2.84 -5.97
C GLY A 51 -23.21 -3.56 -5.85
N LEU A 52 -22.64 -3.56 -4.64
CA LEU A 52 -21.40 -4.24 -4.28
C LEU A 52 -21.73 -5.60 -3.66
N ASN A 53 -21.12 -6.68 -4.17
CA ASN A 53 -21.24 -8.03 -3.56
C ASN A 53 -22.68 -8.48 -3.24
N GLY A 54 -23.66 -8.08 -4.05
CA GLY A 54 -25.09 -8.36 -3.78
C GLY A 54 -25.78 -7.40 -2.82
N ASN A 55 -25.07 -6.45 -2.25
CA ASN A 55 -25.60 -5.40 -1.40
C ASN A 55 -26.14 -4.26 -2.29
N GLY A 56 -27.34 -4.22 -2.60
CA GLY A 56 -28.16 -3.20 -3.25
C GLY A 56 -27.48 -2.00 -3.96
N VAL A 57 -28.28 -1.20 -4.59
CA VAL A 57 -27.85 0.04 -5.29
C VAL A 57 -28.07 1.22 -4.36
N ALA A 58 -27.06 2.05 -4.16
CA ALA A 58 -27.19 3.30 -3.42
C ALA A 58 -28.14 4.26 -4.16
N LEU A 59 -28.84 5.09 -3.41
CA LEU A 59 -29.74 6.12 -3.95
C LEU A 59 -29.03 7.48 -4.04
N THR A 60 -28.08 7.74 -3.16
CA THR A 60 -27.33 8.98 -3.12
C THR A 60 -25.86 8.75 -2.77
N ALA A 61 -25.00 9.69 -3.15
CA ALA A 61 -23.58 9.65 -2.87
C ALA A 61 -22.98 11.04 -2.63
N GLY A 62 -21.77 11.07 -2.11
CA GLY A 62 -20.90 12.26 -2.01
C GLY A 62 -19.58 12.00 -2.72
N TRP A 63 -19.11 12.98 -3.51
CA TRP A 63 -17.95 12.85 -4.38
C TRP A 63 -16.81 13.78 -4.01
N TYR A 64 -15.62 13.20 -3.97
CA TYR A 64 -14.37 13.91 -3.71
C TYR A 64 -13.31 13.47 -4.74
N ALA A 65 -12.36 14.34 -5.06
CA ALA A 65 -11.30 14.07 -6.02
C ALA A 65 -9.92 14.33 -5.42
N TYR A 66 -8.99 13.43 -5.67
CA TYR A 66 -7.60 13.58 -5.30
C TYR A 66 -6.68 13.24 -6.47
N THR A 67 -5.72 14.14 -6.77
CA THR A 67 -4.69 13.93 -7.78
C THR A 67 -3.33 14.01 -7.10
N PRO A 68 -2.66 12.88 -6.85
CA PRO A 68 -1.33 12.89 -6.23
C PRO A 68 -0.28 13.49 -7.16
N THR A 69 0.69 14.18 -6.59
CA THR A 69 1.84 14.77 -7.32
C THR A 69 3.02 13.80 -7.46
N SER A 70 3.01 12.70 -6.71
CA SER A 70 3.99 11.61 -6.77
C SER A 70 3.27 10.26 -6.69
N ASN A 71 3.94 9.18 -7.08
CA ASN A 71 3.45 7.84 -6.77
C ASN A 71 3.50 7.61 -5.27
N GLY A 72 2.49 6.96 -4.70
CA GLY A 72 2.42 6.81 -3.25
C GLY A 72 1.32 5.87 -2.78
N ILE A 73 1.26 5.67 -1.47
CA ILE A 73 0.31 4.80 -0.80
C ILE A 73 -0.79 5.64 -0.17
N LEU A 74 -2.03 5.33 -0.53
CA LEU A 74 -3.25 5.87 0.08
C LEU A 74 -3.75 4.92 1.17
N ASN A 75 -4.15 5.49 2.32
CA ASN A 75 -5.01 4.85 3.30
C ASN A 75 -6.18 5.80 3.58
N ILE A 76 -7.41 5.29 3.53
CA ILE A 76 -8.64 6.07 3.69
C ILE A 76 -9.63 5.29 4.56
N ASN A 77 -10.32 5.97 5.48
CA ASN A 77 -11.28 5.33 6.36
C ASN A 77 -12.31 6.33 6.94
N SER A 78 -13.42 5.77 7.45
CA SER A 78 -14.44 6.45 8.24
C SER A 78 -14.55 5.90 9.67
N CYS A 79 -13.50 5.21 10.17
CA CYS A 79 -13.51 4.62 11.51
C CYS A 79 -13.74 5.69 12.57
N GLY A 80 -14.72 5.46 13.48
CA GLY A 80 -15.16 6.43 14.47
C GLY A 80 -15.99 7.59 13.91
N GLY A 81 -16.33 7.54 12.63
CA GLY A 81 -17.05 8.59 11.92
C GLY A 81 -18.52 8.72 12.25
N GLY A 82 -19.12 7.74 12.93
CA GLY A 82 -20.49 7.78 13.43
C GLY A 82 -21.56 7.15 12.53
N ALA A 83 -21.20 6.62 11.35
CA ALA A 83 -22.13 6.03 10.40
C ALA A 83 -21.67 4.67 9.85
N ASP A 84 -22.63 3.88 9.40
CA ASP A 84 -22.44 2.73 8.54
C ASP A 84 -22.17 3.23 7.12
N THR A 85 -20.96 2.99 6.60
CA THR A 85 -20.48 3.64 5.39
C THR A 85 -20.04 2.64 4.32
N ARG A 86 -20.25 3.02 3.04
CA ARG A 86 -19.68 2.31 1.90
C ARG A 86 -18.83 3.26 1.05
N LEU A 87 -17.61 2.81 0.73
CA LEU A 87 -16.60 3.57 0.00
C LEU A 87 -16.19 2.89 -1.29
N TRP A 88 -16.11 3.70 -2.35
CA TRP A 88 -15.48 3.33 -3.61
C TRP A 88 -14.33 4.28 -3.93
N ILE A 89 -13.26 3.74 -4.50
CA ILE A 89 -12.18 4.49 -5.13
C ILE A 89 -12.21 4.19 -6.63
N TRP A 90 -12.33 5.23 -7.42
CA TRP A 90 -12.39 5.17 -8.87
C TRP A 90 -11.19 5.86 -9.51
N SER A 91 -10.82 5.42 -10.72
CA SER A 91 -9.95 6.12 -11.65
C SER A 91 -10.68 6.27 -13.00
N GLY A 92 -10.00 6.85 -14.00
CA GLY A 92 -10.58 7.08 -15.31
C GLY A 92 -11.34 8.39 -15.42
N SER A 93 -12.27 8.49 -16.37
CA SER A 93 -13.16 9.64 -16.54
C SER A 93 -14.51 9.40 -15.89
N CYS A 94 -15.24 10.45 -15.54
CA CYS A 94 -16.58 10.32 -14.95
C CYS A 94 -17.60 9.67 -15.89
N THR A 95 -17.31 9.53 -17.17
CA THR A 95 -18.13 8.78 -18.14
C THR A 95 -17.68 7.33 -18.33
N ALA A 96 -16.50 6.98 -17.80
CA ALA A 96 -15.90 5.66 -17.89
C ALA A 96 -15.04 5.40 -16.64
N LEU A 97 -15.71 5.29 -15.50
CA LEU A 97 -15.05 5.02 -14.21
C LEU A 97 -14.52 3.58 -14.17
N VAL A 98 -13.32 3.43 -13.65
CA VAL A 98 -12.65 2.15 -13.43
C VAL A 98 -12.47 1.95 -11.93
N ALA A 99 -13.05 0.89 -11.37
CA ALA A 99 -12.93 0.60 -9.96
C ALA A 99 -11.47 0.26 -9.61
N VAL A 100 -10.93 0.95 -8.62
CA VAL A 100 -9.59 0.73 -8.06
C VAL A 100 -9.69 -0.11 -6.79
N ALA A 101 -10.58 0.26 -5.89
CA ALA A 101 -10.87 -0.44 -4.65
C ALA A 101 -12.26 -0.07 -4.13
N ASN A 102 -12.79 -0.90 -3.26
CA ASN A 102 -14.02 -0.63 -2.52
C ASN A 102 -14.01 -1.35 -1.18
N ASN A 103 -14.80 -0.87 -0.25
CA ASN A 103 -15.06 -1.51 1.02
C ASN A 103 -16.42 -1.08 1.56
N ASP A 104 -17.12 -2.01 2.17
CA ASP A 104 -18.38 -1.80 2.88
C ASP A 104 -18.10 -1.85 4.38
N ASP A 105 -17.81 -3.03 4.92
CA ASP A 105 -17.45 -3.24 6.31
C ASP A 105 -15.98 -3.64 6.43
N PHE A 106 -15.25 -3.00 7.34
CA PHE A 106 -13.88 -3.38 7.66
C PHE A 106 -13.78 -3.84 9.12
N ALA A 107 -13.34 -5.08 9.32
CA ALA A 107 -13.20 -5.67 10.65
C ALA A 107 -12.35 -4.79 11.58
N GLY A 108 -12.93 -4.34 12.69
CA GLY A 108 -12.27 -3.46 13.66
C GLY A 108 -12.38 -1.96 13.35
N CYS A 109 -12.97 -1.56 12.24
CA CYS A 109 -13.28 -0.16 11.94
C CYS A 109 -14.66 0.20 12.51
N ILE A 110 -14.67 0.65 13.75
CA ILE A 110 -15.90 0.93 14.49
C ILE A 110 -16.62 2.14 13.89
N SER A 111 -17.90 1.99 13.55
CA SER A 111 -18.78 3.09 13.14
C SER A 111 -19.35 3.82 14.37
N THR A 112 -20.13 3.10 15.18
CA THR A 112 -20.77 3.63 16.39
C THR A 112 -20.74 2.57 17.49
N GLY A 113 -20.41 2.97 18.71
CA GLY A 113 -20.38 2.07 19.87
C GLY A 113 -19.37 0.94 19.70
N THR A 114 -19.84 -0.30 19.51
CA THR A 114 -19.00 -1.50 19.27
C THR A 114 -19.17 -2.09 17.86
N THR A 115 -19.94 -1.43 17.00
CA THR A 115 -20.33 -1.94 15.68
C THR A 115 -19.29 -1.56 14.63
N ALA A 116 -18.71 -2.55 13.96
CA ALA A 116 -17.64 -2.35 12.96
C ALA A 116 -18.21 -2.33 11.52
N TYR A 117 -19.05 -1.34 11.23
CA TYR A 117 -19.67 -1.13 9.91
C TYR A 117 -19.08 0.07 9.15
N ALA A 118 -18.00 0.65 9.64
CA ALA A 118 -17.32 1.71 8.90
C ALA A 118 -16.35 1.14 7.86
N SER A 119 -16.21 1.85 6.76
CA SER A 119 -15.32 1.48 5.66
C SER A 119 -13.88 1.89 5.90
N LYS A 120 -12.95 1.02 5.46
CA LYS A 120 -11.52 1.28 5.47
C LYS A 120 -10.85 0.61 4.27
N ILE A 121 -10.02 1.35 3.56
CA ILE A 121 -9.18 0.84 2.48
C ILE A 121 -7.74 1.24 2.78
N GLU A 122 -6.82 0.29 2.72
CA GLU A 122 -5.41 0.49 3.07
C GLU A 122 -4.47 0.04 1.95
N ASN A 123 -3.28 0.65 1.92
CA ASN A 123 -2.16 0.24 1.07
C ASN A 123 -2.47 0.27 -0.43
N ILE A 124 -3.30 1.21 -0.88
CA ILE A 124 -3.58 1.39 -2.31
C ILE A 124 -2.50 2.26 -2.93
N ILE A 125 -1.84 1.74 -3.97
CA ILE A 125 -0.86 2.51 -4.73
C ILE A 125 -1.61 3.44 -5.70
N LEU A 126 -1.38 4.74 -5.56
CA LEU A 126 -1.86 5.75 -6.48
C LEU A 126 -0.71 6.29 -7.33
N MET A 127 -1.01 6.54 -8.62
CA MET A 127 -0.04 7.03 -9.60
C MET A 127 -0.09 8.55 -9.71
N ALA A 128 1.07 9.18 -9.78
CA ALA A 128 1.21 10.62 -9.98
C ALA A 128 0.44 11.12 -11.20
N GLY A 129 -0.23 12.25 -11.07
CA GLY A 129 -0.98 12.90 -12.15
C GLY A 129 -2.31 12.24 -12.53
N THR A 130 -2.63 11.07 -11.95
CA THR A 130 -3.93 10.41 -12.15
C THR A 130 -4.92 10.94 -11.13
N THR A 131 -6.09 11.38 -11.59
CA THR A 131 -7.17 11.77 -10.69
C THR A 131 -7.93 10.54 -10.22
N TYR A 132 -8.05 10.42 -8.91
CA TYR A 132 -8.86 9.40 -8.25
C TYR A 132 -10.07 10.06 -7.62
N TYR A 133 -11.22 9.37 -7.71
CA TYR A 133 -12.47 9.84 -7.13
C TYR A 133 -12.83 8.95 -5.96
N PHE A 134 -13.18 9.55 -4.83
CA PHE A 134 -13.71 8.88 -3.66
C PHE A 134 -15.21 9.10 -3.64
N GLU A 135 -15.96 8.03 -3.74
CA GLU A 135 -17.41 8.01 -3.66
C GLU A 135 -17.81 7.35 -2.34
N TRP A 136 -18.45 8.13 -1.49
CA TRP A 136 -19.16 7.63 -0.32
C TRP A 136 -20.62 7.55 -0.66
N ASP A 137 -21.27 6.40 -0.50
CA ASP A 137 -22.65 6.22 -0.86
C ASP A 137 -23.54 5.86 0.34
N ASN A 138 -24.86 5.97 0.15
CA ASN A 138 -25.85 5.81 1.21
C ASN A 138 -26.52 4.43 1.23
N GLN A 139 -25.83 3.38 0.81
CA GLN A 139 -26.45 2.05 0.79
C GLN A 139 -27.08 1.68 2.14
N TRP A 140 -26.41 2.02 3.24
CA TRP A 140 -26.88 1.72 4.58
C TRP A 140 -27.35 2.95 5.33
N GLU A 141 -26.64 4.04 5.24
CA GLU A 141 -26.94 5.27 5.99
C GLU A 141 -26.63 6.51 5.17
N ALA A 142 -27.52 7.50 5.22
CA ALA A 142 -27.38 8.78 4.52
C ALA A 142 -26.91 9.92 5.44
N THR A 143 -26.75 9.68 6.73
CA THR A 143 -26.37 10.71 7.71
C THR A 143 -24.94 11.18 7.50
N GLY A 144 -24.64 12.38 8.00
CA GLY A 144 -23.27 12.90 7.95
C GLY A 144 -22.33 12.08 8.83
N PHE A 145 -21.06 11.97 8.40
CA PHE A 145 -20.01 11.25 9.12
C PHE A 145 -18.66 11.92 8.95
N THR A 146 -17.70 11.52 9.77
CA THR A 146 -16.30 11.94 9.64
C THR A 146 -15.50 10.84 8.95
N TRP A 147 -14.62 11.25 8.02
CA TRP A 147 -13.69 10.36 7.33
C TRP A 147 -12.34 11.03 7.18
N SER A 148 -11.30 10.23 6.96
CA SER A 148 -9.96 10.75 6.78
C SER A 148 -9.19 9.93 5.76
N PHE A 149 -8.19 10.56 5.13
CA PHE A 149 -7.20 9.83 4.37
C PHE A 149 -5.79 10.37 4.58
N THR A 150 -4.82 9.49 4.42
CA THR A 150 -3.41 9.79 4.37
C THR A 150 -2.82 9.36 3.04
N PHE A 151 -1.79 10.04 2.60
CA PHE A 151 -1.03 9.70 1.42
C PHE A 151 0.46 9.81 1.75
N ALA A 152 1.20 8.72 1.54
CA ALA A 152 2.64 8.67 1.71
C ALA A 152 3.30 8.47 0.35
N ALA A 153 4.09 9.45 -0.09
CA ALA A 153 4.87 9.33 -1.31
C ALA A 153 5.84 8.14 -1.21
N LEU A 154 5.90 7.31 -2.26
CA LEU A 154 6.93 6.30 -2.39
C LEU A 154 8.27 6.95 -2.72
N PRO A 155 9.37 6.45 -2.15
CA PRO A 155 10.70 6.97 -2.49
C PRO A 155 11.01 6.74 -3.98
N ASN A 156 11.62 7.72 -4.63
CA ASN A 156 12.05 7.60 -6.03
C ASN A 156 13.41 6.91 -6.20
N ASN A 157 13.98 6.36 -5.13
CA ASN A 157 15.21 5.58 -5.18
C ASN A 157 14.93 4.14 -5.65
N ASN A 158 15.93 3.54 -6.23
CA ASN A 158 15.89 2.12 -6.61
C ASN A 158 15.86 1.26 -5.35
N ASP A 159 14.71 0.69 -5.03
CA ASP A 159 14.51 -0.13 -3.83
C ASP A 159 13.78 -1.41 -4.20
N ALA A 160 14.53 -2.50 -4.34
CA ALA A 160 14.00 -3.84 -4.48
C ALA A 160 14.42 -4.67 -3.26
N GLY A 161 13.45 -5.32 -2.63
CA GLY A 161 13.69 -6.13 -1.43
C GLY A 161 13.14 -7.54 -1.57
N ILE A 162 13.69 -8.46 -0.78
CA ILE A 162 13.22 -9.84 -0.71
C ILE A 162 12.14 -9.94 0.34
N THR A 163 10.93 -10.37 -0.05
CA THR A 163 9.78 -10.54 0.84
C THR A 163 9.60 -11.98 1.29
N ASN A 164 10.07 -12.95 0.50
CA ASN A 164 9.98 -14.36 0.85
C ASN A 164 11.10 -15.17 0.18
N ILE A 165 11.51 -16.27 0.81
CA ILE A 165 12.45 -17.26 0.26
C ILE A 165 11.65 -18.53 -0.04
N THR A 166 11.74 -19.03 -1.28
CA THR A 166 10.91 -20.15 -1.75
C THR A 166 11.25 -21.49 -1.11
N ASN A 167 12.49 -21.70 -0.71
CA ASN A 167 12.94 -22.92 -0.04
C ASN A 167 13.62 -22.58 1.29
N ARG A 168 12.96 -22.84 2.40
CA ARG A 168 13.43 -22.59 3.77
C ARG A 168 13.93 -23.86 4.48
N ASN A 169 14.23 -24.92 3.76
CA ASN A 169 14.72 -26.15 4.38
C ASN A 169 16.09 -25.94 5.02
N THR A 170 16.15 -26.02 6.33
CA THR A 170 17.37 -25.86 7.12
C THR A 170 18.18 -27.15 7.23
N ARG A 171 17.62 -28.27 6.83
CA ARG A 171 18.27 -29.59 6.80
C ARG A 171 17.86 -30.35 5.56
N ILE A 172 18.84 -30.81 4.79
CA ILE A 172 18.65 -31.61 3.59
C ILE A 172 19.28 -32.97 3.83
N PRO A 173 18.53 -34.07 3.70
CA PRO A 173 19.10 -35.41 3.76
C PRO A 173 20.19 -35.59 2.69
N ILE A 174 21.26 -36.28 3.02
CA ILE A 174 22.37 -36.56 2.10
C ILE A 174 21.86 -37.23 0.81
N SER A 175 20.85 -38.10 0.94
CA SER A 175 20.22 -38.76 -0.21
C SER A 175 19.50 -37.81 -1.17
N GLN A 176 19.17 -36.59 -0.72
CA GLN A 176 18.52 -35.56 -1.55
C GLN A 176 19.48 -34.48 -2.05
N ALA A 177 20.69 -34.44 -1.55
CA ALA A 177 21.68 -33.44 -1.95
C ALA A 177 22.00 -33.47 -3.46
N SER A 178 21.96 -34.66 -4.07
CA SER A 178 22.21 -34.87 -5.50
C SER A 178 21.08 -34.41 -6.43
N TYR A 179 19.86 -34.19 -5.90
CA TYR A 179 18.71 -33.75 -6.71
C TYR A 179 18.69 -32.25 -6.98
N GLY A 180 19.56 -31.51 -6.29
CA GLY A 180 19.62 -30.07 -6.38
C GLY A 180 18.58 -29.35 -5.56
N ILE A 181 18.97 -28.19 -5.05
CA ILE A 181 18.15 -27.31 -4.21
C ILE A 181 17.77 -26.10 -5.06
N PRO A 182 16.48 -25.89 -5.38
CA PRO A 182 16.07 -24.69 -6.10
C PRO A 182 16.39 -23.45 -5.26
N LEU A 183 17.07 -22.49 -5.87
CA LEU A 183 17.43 -21.21 -5.26
C LEU A 183 16.51 -20.13 -5.79
N GLY A 184 15.56 -19.69 -4.96
CA GLY A 184 14.57 -18.69 -5.38
C GLY A 184 14.06 -17.86 -4.22
N ALA A 185 13.62 -16.66 -4.56
CA ALA A 185 12.99 -15.73 -3.62
C ALA A 185 11.95 -14.86 -4.33
N THR A 186 10.99 -14.37 -3.54
CA THR A 186 10.06 -13.34 -4.00
C THR A 186 10.73 -11.99 -3.83
N VAL A 187 10.85 -11.25 -4.92
CA VAL A 187 11.42 -9.89 -4.95
C VAL A 187 10.29 -8.90 -5.22
N LYS A 188 10.25 -7.82 -4.43
CA LYS A 188 9.26 -6.73 -4.54
C LYS A 188 9.94 -5.41 -4.83
N ASN A 189 9.30 -4.62 -5.67
CA ASN A 189 9.65 -3.22 -5.89
C ASN A 189 8.98 -2.34 -4.82
N PHE A 190 9.78 -1.74 -3.93
CA PHE A 190 9.33 -0.78 -2.91
C PHE A 190 9.49 0.68 -3.33
N SER A 191 10.03 0.94 -4.53
CA SER A 191 10.23 2.31 -5.02
C SER A 191 8.99 2.88 -5.71
N GLY A 192 8.95 4.19 -5.83
CA GLY A 192 7.94 4.93 -6.58
C GLY A 192 8.14 4.93 -8.10
N ALA A 193 9.09 4.15 -8.62
CA ALA A 193 9.41 4.03 -10.04
C ALA A 193 9.44 2.56 -10.47
N THR A 194 9.25 2.31 -11.77
CA THR A 194 9.50 0.99 -12.35
C THR A 194 10.99 0.68 -12.31
N LEU A 195 11.35 -0.47 -11.78
CA LEU A 195 12.73 -0.95 -11.73
C LEU A 195 13.01 -1.88 -12.92
N THR A 196 14.08 -1.60 -13.64
CA THR A 196 14.57 -2.45 -14.73
C THR A 196 15.83 -3.19 -14.32
N ASN A 197 16.10 -4.34 -14.96
CA ASN A 197 17.28 -5.14 -14.68
C ASN A 197 17.41 -5.64 -13.23
N VAL A 198 16.28 -5.89 -12.56
CA VAL A 198 16.29 -6.48 -11.22
C VAL A 198 16.76 -7.93 -11.30
N VAL A 199 17.79 -8.27 -10.54
CA VAL A 199 18.40 -9.61 -10.50
C VAL A 199 18.37 -10.14 -9.06
N LEU A 200 18.01 -11.40 -8.89
CA LEU A 200 18.20 -12.14 -7.65
C LEU A 200 19.59 -12.79 -7.71
N THR A 201 20.49 -12.40 -6.83
CA THR A 201 21.80 -13.04 -6.63
C THR A 201 21.73 -13.97 -5.43
N THR A 202 22.30 -15.16 -5.56
CA THR A 202 22.39 -16.15 -4.47
C THR A 202 23.83 -16.56 -4.32
N GLU A 203 24.38 -16.34 -3.14
CA GLU A 203 25.74 -16.69 -2.76
C GLU A 203 25.70 -17.82 -1.73
N ILE A 204 26.56 -18.81 -1.92
CA ILE A 204 26.68 -19.99 -1.06
C ILE A 204 28.04 -20.00 -0.43
N TYR A 205 28.06 -20.06 0.90
CA TYR A 205 29.26 -20.09 1.71
C TYR A 205 29.36 -21.43 2.46
N GLU A 206 30.53 -22.04 2.45
CA GLU A 206 30.84 -23.23 3.28
C GLU A 206 31.37 -22.77 4.64
N LEU A 207 30.60 -23.05 5.68
CA LEU A 207 30.95 -22.61 7.04
C LEU A 207 32.21 -23.33 7.59
N PRO A 208 33.06 -22.62 8.34
CA PRO A 208 32.82 -21.31 8.97
C PRO A 208 33.17 -20.08 8.09
N ASN A 209 33.59 -20.25 6.84
CA ASN A 209 33.89 -19.10 5.97
C ASN A 209 32.60 -18.41 5.52
N THR A 210 32.50 -17.09 5.78
CA THR A 210 31.37 -16.24 5.40
C THR A 210 31.80 -15.04 4.54
N THR A 211 33.04 -15.01 4.07
CA THR A 211 33.59 -13.88 3.32
C THR A 211 33.78 -14.17 1.84
N THR A 212 34.01 -15.44 1.48
CA THR A 212 34.20 -15.85 0.08
C THR A 212 33.19 -16.93 -0.25
N PRO A 213 32.23 -16.68 -1.16
CA PRO A 213 31.27 -17.69 -1.55
C PRO A 213 31.96 -18.82 -2.34
N VAL A 214 31.53 -20.06 -2.09
CA VAL A 214 31.98 -21.22 -2.88
C VAL A 214 31.26 -21.30 -4.21
N GLN A 215 30.05 -20.74 -4.30
CA GLN A 215 29.29 -20.61 -5.53
C GLN A 215 28.41 -19.36 -5.50
N THR A 216 28.16 -18.78 -6.69
CA THR A 216 27.28 -17.65 -6.91
C THR A 216 26.36 -17.94 -8.09
N TYR A 217 25.08 -17.65 -7.94
CA TYR A 217 24.06 -17.79 -8.98
C TYR A 217 23.33 -16.46 -9.16
N ALA A 218 22.84 -16.21 -10.37
CA ALA A 218 22.04 -15.04 -10.67
C ALA A 218 20.83 -15.41 -11.54
N SER A 219 19.68 -14.80 -11.24
CA SER A 219 18.50 -14.93 -12.11
C SER A 219 18.69 -14.18 -13.42
N THR A 220 17.84 -14.47 -14.39
CA THR A 220 17.66 -13.54 -15.51
C THR A 220 17.14 -12.20 -14.99
N PRO A 221 17.59 -11.06 -15.58
CA PRO A 221 17.08 -9.75 -15.24
C PRO A 221 15.58 -9.62 -15.56
N VAL A 222 14.83 -8.97 -14.66
CA VAL A 222 13.40 -8.69 -14.85
C VAL A 222 13.08 -7.21 -14.66
N THR A 223 11.92 -6.79 -15.15
CA THR A 223 11.36 -5.47 -14.89
C THR A 223 10.22 -5.61 -13.88
N LEU A 224 10.27 -4.86 -12.79
CA LEU A 224 9.23 -4.80 -11.76
C LEU A 224 8.56 -3.44 -11.78
N GLY A 225 7.27 -3.40 -12.08
CA GLY A 225 6.42 -2.23 -11.89
C GLY A 225 6.35 -1.80 -10.42
N ILE A 226 5.84 -0.61 -10.17
CA ILE A 226 5.68 -0.07 -8.81
C ILE A 226 4.83 -1.02 -7.96
N GLY A 227 5.33 -1.43 -6.80
CA GLY A 227 4.68 -2.35 -5.88
C GLY A 227 4.56 -3.80 -6.37
N ALA A 228 5.04 -4.11 -7.58
CA ALA A 228 4.99 -5.46 -8.14
C ALA A 228 5.91 -6.41 -7.38
N GLU A 229 5.45 -7.65 -7.27
CA GLU A 229 6.22 -8.76 -6.71
C GLU A 229 6.37 -9.87 -7.77
N GLN A 230 7.53 -10.50 -7.78
CA GLN A 230 7.79 -11.64 -8.66
C GLN A 230 8.70 -12.67 -7.97
N VAL A 231 8.38 -13.95 -8.16
CA VAL A 231 9.29 -15.04 -7.76
C VAL A 231 10.40 -15.13 -8.79
N LEU A 232 11.64 -14.94 -8.36
CA LEU A 232 12.84 -15.11 -9.18
C LEU A 232 13.58 -16.37 -8.75
N THR A 233 14.11 -17.10 -9.72
CA THR A 233 14.95 -18.28 -9.50
C THR A 233 16.34 -17.99 -10.04
N SER A 234 17.35 -18.04 -9.18
CA SER A 234 18.76 -17.81 -9.55
C SER A 234 19.42 -19.08 -10.09
N GLY A 235 18.90 -20.25 -9.74
CA GLY A 235 19.44 -21.54 -10.21
C GLY A 235 19.03 -22.71 -9.32
N THR A 236 19.75 -23.80 -9.49
CA THR A 236 19.65 -24.99 -8.66
C THR A 236 21.02 -25.37 -8.16
N TRP A 237 21.19 -25.53 -6.86
CA TRP A 237 22.45 -25.89 -6.25
C TRP A 237 22.44 -27.35 -5.79
N ALA A 238 23.41 -28.15 -6.25
CA ALA A 238 23.66 -29.50 -5.78
C ALA A 238 24.95 -29.50 -4.95
N PRO A 239 24.86 -29.58 -3.59
CA PRO A 239 26.04 -29.58 -2.76
C PRO A 239 26.85 -30.85 -2.95
N VAL A 240 28.18 -30.70 -3.13
CA VAL A 240 29.11 -31.82 -3.06
C VAL A 240 29.54 -31.95 -1.61
N LEU A 241 28.98 -32.95 -0.93
CA LEU A 241 29.29 -33.19 0.47
C LEU A 241 30.57 -34.03 0.59
N THR A 242 31.61 -33.43 1.11
CA THR A 242 32.88 -34.13 1.37
C THR A 242 32.94 -34.79 2.75
N SER A 243 32.02 -34.39 3.65
CA SER A 243 31.81 -35.02 4.97
C SER A 243 30.36 -34.92 5.40
N SER A 244 29.93 -35.79 6.32
CA SER A 244 28.58 -35.78 6.89
C SER A 244 28.25 -34.55 7.75
N LYS A 245 29.15 -33.58 7.88
CA LYS A 245 29.02 -32.40 8.74
C LYS A 245 29.21 -31.07 8.02
N SER A 246 29.14 -31.03 6.69
CA SER A 246 29.22 -29.77 5.96
C SER A 246 28.00 -28.91 6.24
N SER A 247 28.23 -27.68 6.63
CA SER A 247 27.20 -26.65 6.85
C SER A 247 27.39 -25.52 5.86
N PHE A 248 26.31 -25.03 5.31
CA PHE A 248 26.35 -23.96 4.32
C PHE A 248 25.43 -22.81 4.74
N LEU A 249 25.84 -21.59 4.41
CA LEU A 249 25.02 -20.39 4.45
C LEU A 249 24.61 -20.04 3.02
N ILE A 250 23.32 -19.86 2.79
CA ILE A 250 22.78 -19.39 1.52
C ILE A 250 22.30 -17.96 1.73
N HIS A 251 22.91 -17.03 1.04
CA HIS A 251 22.60 -15.61 1.10
C HIS A 251 21.92 -15.17 -0.18
N PHE A 252 20.73 -14.56 -0.06
CA PHE A 252 19.99 -14.00 -1.17
C PHE A 252 20.06 -12.48 -1.14
N THR A 253 20.34 -11.87 -2.27
CA THR A 253 20.39 -10.41 -2.44
C THR A 253 19.63 -10.02 -3.70
N SER A 254 18.77 -9.02 -3.63
CA SER A 254 18.20 -8.37 -4.81
C SER A 254 19.13 -7.24 -5.24
N VAL A 255 19.58 -7.26 -6.49
CA VAL A 255 20.47 -6.26 -7.06
C VAL A 255 19.78 -5.56 -8.21
N ILE A 256 19.83 -4.23 -8.20
CA ILE A 256 19.51 -3.39 -9.36
C ILE A 256 20.85 -2.86 -9.85
N PRO A 257 21.36 -3.34 -10.99
CA PRO A 257 22.58 -2.79 -11.54
C PRO A 257 22.40 -1.28 -11.76
N SER A 258 23.30 -0.48 -11.19
CA SER A 258 23.34 0.94 -11.49
C SER A 258 23.45 1.11 -13.01
N SER A 259 22.55 1.88 -13.62
CA SER A 259 22.73 2.31 -15.00
C SER A 259 24.07 3.06 -15.08
N SER A 260 25.04 2.46 -15.77
CA SER A 260 26.31 3.10 -16.13
C SER A 260 26.06 4.28 -17.05
#